data_feb3961af317c47a312612d333898f24
#
_entry.id   feb3961af317c47a312612d333898f24
#
_cell.length_a   1.000
_cell.length_b   1.000
_cell.length_c   1.000
_cell.angle_alpha   90.00
_cell.angle_beta   90.00
_cell.angle_gamma   90.00
#
_symmetry.space_group_name_H-M   'P 1'
#
loop_
_entity.id
_entity.type
_entity.pdbx_description
1 polymer ?
#
loop_
_entity_poly.entity_id
_entity_poly.type
_entity_poly.pdbx_seq_one_letter_code
_entity_poly.pdbx_strand_id
1 'polypeptide(L)'
;MDDKAHITEAFSELAPRYEQVVDSELNRFWGWSYSGFVDLLLKSTPVLPQDIILDVATGTGVIPSLLEKAGHPCDQVHGLDITMSMLMHAKRRLGDQNGQANQNLVCASAMEMPYANSGFTQVFCGLATHHMDVKKLILESYRVLQSEGKITIADVGGSNIWKFPGVKFFVRSILFIYFILVENKSRAWAEASAVANVLSKDDWNLLLIDSGFRNIVIRKLSSRYFWVPAPLLIKAEK
;
A
#
# COMPACT_ATOMS: atom_id res chain seq x y z
N MET A 1 0.72 -21.12 12.05
CA MET A 1 1.94 -20.38 11.67
C MET A 1 1.50 -18.97 11.38
N ASP A 2 2.16 -17.98 11.92
CA ASP A 2 1.69 -16.60 11.90
C ASP A 2 1.92 -15.99 10.49
N ASP A 3 0.86 -15.70 9.74
CA ASP A 3 0.93 -15.10 8.40
C ASP A 3 1.79 -13.82 8.39
N LYS A 4 1.80 -13.10 9.52
CA LYS A 4 2.60 -11.89 9.72
C LYS A 4 4.10 -12.17 9.62
N ALA A 5 4.59 -13.28 10.17
CA ALA A 5 6.00 -13.65 10.15
C ALA A 5 6.48 -13.92 8.71
N HIS A 6 5.68 -14.63 7.93
CA HIS A 6 6.00 -14.91 6.50
C HIS A 6 6.00 -13.66 5.63
N ILE A 7 5.06 -12.75 5.86
CA ILE A 7 5.02 -11.45 5.15
C ILE A 7 6.28 -10.65 5.47
N THR A 8 6.62 -10.51 6.76
CA THR A 8 7.80 -9.75 7.19
C THR A 8 9.09 -10.37 6.64
N GLU A 9 9.22 -11.70 6.64
CA GLU A 9 10.36 -12.41 6.06
C GLU A 9 10.48 -12.16 4.55
N ALA A 10 9.39 -12.38 3.79
CA ALA A 10 9.36 -12.18 2.35
C ALA A 10 9.77 -10.77 1.94
N PHE A 11 9.23 -9.74 2.61
CA PHE A 11 9.57 -8.35 2.31
C PHE A 11 10.95 -7.95 2.84
N SER A 12 11.46 -8.59 3.90
CA SER A 12 12.85 -8.39 4.35
C SER A 12 13.86 -8.87 3.31
N GLU A 13 13.64 -10.03 2.72
CA GLU A 13 14.48 -10.56 1.65
C GLU A 13 14.35 -9.76 0.35
N LEU A 14 13.16 -9.23 0.09
CA LEU A 14 12.88 -8.46 -1.11
C LEU A 14 13.44 -7.04 -1.05
N ALA A 15 13.58 -6.45 0.13
CA ALA A 15 13.90 -5.03 0.33
C ALA A 15 15.06 -4.49 -0.54
N PRO A 16 16.19 -5.21 -0.73
CA PRO A 16 17.31 -4.70 -1.55
C PRO A 16 16.98 -4.54 -3.05
N ARG A 17 15.97 -5.24 -3.56
CA ARG A 17 15.58 -5.26 -4.97
C ARG A 17 14.09 -4.97 -5.20
N TYR A 18 13.40 -4.51 -4.15
CA TYR A 18 11.94 -4.32 -4.13
C TYR A 18 11.41 -3.55 -5.33
N GLU A 19 11.96 -2.38 -5.59
CA GLU A 19 11.46 -1.51 -6.66
C GLU A 19 11.63 -2.13 -8.05
N GLN A 20 12.74 -2.84 -8.30
CA GLN A 20 12.97 -3.53 -9.57
C GLN A 20 11.99 -4.68 -9.78
N VAL A 21 11.72 -5.47 -8.73
CA VAL A 21 10.79 -6.60 -8.79
C VAL A 21 9.38 -6.10 -9.00
N VAL A 22 8.94 -5.13 -8.19
CA VAL A 22 7.58 -4.57 -8.31
C VAL A 22 7.37 -3.85 -9.63
N ASP A 23 8.38 -3.12 -10.15
CA ASP A 23 8.32 -2.50 -11.49
C ASP A 23 8.11 -3.57 -12.57
N SER A 24 8.87 -4.67 -12.51
CA SER A 24 8.72 -5.79 -13.44
C SER A 24 7.36 -6.46 -13.36
N GLU A 25 6.83 -6.68 -12.14
CA GLU A 25 5.51 -7.27 -11.91
C GLU A 25 4.39 -6.36 -12.40
N LEU A 26 4.42 -5.07 -12.05
CA LEU A 26 3.44 -4.09 -12.50
C LEU A 26 3.42 -3.97 -14.02
N ASN A 27 4.59 -3.94 -14.66
CA ASN A 27 4.69 -3.87 -16.11
C ASN A 27 4.14 -5.15 -16.76
N ARG A 28 4.52 -6.32 -16.24
CA ARG A 28 4.10 -7.62 -16.75
C ARG A 28 2.59 -7.81 -16.71
N PHE A 29 1.94 -7.52 -15.56
CA PHE A 29 0.54 -7.83 -15.34
C PHE A 29 -0.39 -6.70 -15.81
N TRP A 30 0.01 -5.45 -15.64
CA TRP A 30 -0.87 -4.30 -15.88
C TRP A 30 -0.33 -3.28 -16.88
N GLY A 31 0.94 -3.35 -17.26
CA GLY A 31 1.57 -2.38 -18.17
C GLY A 31 1.93 -1.05 -17.49
N TRP A 32 2.07 -1.04 -16.17
CA TRP A 32 2.48 0.12 -15.39
C TRP A 32 3.96 0.03 -15.01
N SER A 33 4.67 1.17 -15.01
CA SER A 33 5.91 1.28 -14.25
C SER A 33 5.61 1.59 -12.79
N TYR A 34 6.49 1.18 -11.89
CA TYR A 34 6.34 1.48 -10.46
C TYR A 34 6.31 2.99 -10.21
N SER A 35 7.20 3.75 -10.85
CA SER A 35 7.22 5.21 -10.73
C SER A 35 5.93 5.86 -11.24
N GLY A 36 5.41 5.42 -12.39
CA GLY A 36 4.15 5.93 -12.94
C GLY A 36 2.94 5.61 -12.04
N PHE A 37 2.96 4.45 -11.37
CA PHE A 37 1.92 4.06 -10.44
C PHE A 37 1.93 4.91 -9.16
N VAL A 38 3.11 5.15 -8.58
CA VAL A 38 3.27 6.04 -7.41
C VAL A 38 2.93 7.49 -7.77
N ASP A 39 3.35 7.95 -8.93
CA ASP A 39 3.03 9.28 -9.45
C ASP A 39 1.52 9.51 -9.58
N LEU A 40 0.80 8.49 -10.09
CA LEU A 40 -0.66 8.51 -10.18
C LEU A 40 -1.30 8.60 -8.78
N LEU A 41 -0.81 7.83 -7.82
CA LEU A 41 -1.29 7.86 -6.44
C LEU A 41 -1.17 9.27 -5.87
N LEU A 42 0.02 9.88 -5.93
CA LEU A 42 0.28 11.21 -5.40
C LEU A 42 -0.51 12.31 -6.13
N LYS A 43 -0.56 12.28 -7.46
CA LYS A 43 -1.31 13.27 -8.26
C LYS A 43 -2.82 13.16 -8.14
N SER A 44 -3.32 12.04 -7.61
CA SER A 44 -4.77 11.84 -7.48
C SER A 44 -5.42 12.67 -6.37
N THR A 45 -4.64 13.07 -5.37
CA THR A 45 -5.11 13.92 -4.26
C THR A 45 -4.11 15.06 -4.07
N PRO A 46 -4.54 16.32 -4.24
CA PRO A 46 -3.64 17.45 -4.03
C PRO A 46 -3.08 17.45 -2.61
N VAL A 47 -1.77 17.66 -2.51
CA VAL A 47 -1.05 17.83 -1.25
C VAL A 47 -0.78 19.33 -1.06
N LEU A 48 -1.19 19.86 0.08
CA LEU A 48 -1.01 21.27 0.45
C LEU A 48 0.20 21.41 1.39
N PRO A 49 0.88 22.56 1.40
CA PRO A 49 2.09 22.75 2.23
C PRO A 49 1.88 22.51 3.74
N GLN A 50 0.67 22.66 4.22
CA GLN A 50 0.31 22.46 5.63
C GLN A 50 -0.16 21.04 5.96
N ASP A 51 -0.23 20.14 4.98
CA ASP A 51 -0.70 18.77 5.21
C ASP A 51 0.28 17.98 6.08
N ILE A 52 -0.26 17.24 7.04
CA ILE A 52 0.48 16.24 7.82
C ILE A 52 0.14 14.87 7.22
N ILE A 53 1.13 14.23 6.64
CA ILE A 53 0.96 13.06 5.78
C ILE A 53 1.48 11.80 6.45
N LEU A 54 0.70 10.73 6.38
CA LEU A 54 1.12 9.38 6.73
C LEU A 54 1.15 8.49 5.48
N ASP A 55 2.30 7.94 5.17
CA ASP A 55 2.50 6.89 4.18
C ASP A 55 2.51 5.53 4.89
N VAL A 56 1.44 4.77 4.71
CA VAL A 56 1.24 3.45 5.32
C VAL A 56 1.80 2.37 4.41
N ALA A 57 2.62 1.48 4.98
CA ALA A 57 3.47 0.54 4.27
C ALA A 57 4.43 1.30 3.33
N THR A 58 5.16 2.22 3.91
CA THR A 58 6.06 3.15 3.18
C THR A 58 7.19 2.42 2.42
N GLY A 59 7.46 1.16 2.77
CA GLY A 59 8.47 0.34 2.13
C GLY A 59 9.84 1.02 2.12
N THR A 60 10.40 1.19 0.92
CA THR A 60 11.69 1.85 0.70
C THR A 60 11.63 3.39 0.72
N GLY A 61 10.51 3.98 1.12
CA GLY A 61 10.36 5.44 1.31
C GLY A 61 10.22 6.25 0.01
N VAL A 62 9.65 5.67 -1.04
CA VAL A 62 9.51 6.35 -2.34
C VAL A 62 8.53 7.52 -2.24
N ILE A 63 7.36 7.34 -1.62
CA ILE A 63 6.35 8.40 -1.46
C ILE A 63 6.90 9.56 -0.62
N PRO A 64 7.44 9.35 0.60
CA PRO A 64 8.08 10.42 1.36
C PRO A 64 9.17 11.16 0.57
N SER A 65 10.04 10.44 -0.13
CA SER A 65 11.11 11.04 -0.94
C SER A 65 10.58 11.92 -2.08
N LEU A 66 9.48 11.54 -2.72
CA LEU A 66 8.87 12.34 -3.77
C LEU A 66 8.20 13.60 -3.21
N LEU A 67 7.56 13.50 -2.05
CA LEU A 67 6.97 14.65 -1.36
C LEU A 67 8.03 15.66 -0.93
N GLU A 68 9.13 15.20 -0.33
CA GLU A 68 10.26 16.06 0.04
C GLU A 68 10.89 16.74 -1.18
N LYS A 69 11.11 16.02 -2.28
CA LYS A 69 11.60 16.58 -3.54
C LYS A 69 10.66 17.61 -4.16
N ALA A 70 9.35 17.47 -3.91
CA ALA A 70 8.34 18.45 -4.30
C ALA A 70 8.30 19.68 -3.36
N GLY A 71 9.14 19.72 -2.32
CA GLY A 71 9.24 20.83 -1.37
C GLY A 71 8.31 20.73 -0.16
N HIS A 72 7.67 19.56 0.06
CA HIS A 72 6.87 19.37 1.27
C HIS A 72 7.77 19.22 2.50
N PRO A 73 7.44 19.86 3.65
CA PRO A 73 8.26 19.81 4.86
C PRO A 73 8.47 18.36 5.34
N CYS A 74 9.73 17.97 5.54
CA CYS A 74 10.08 16.60 5.90
C CYS A 74 9.56 16.18 7.29
N ASP A 75 9.39 17.11 8.21
CA ASP A 75 8.83 16.89 9.55
C ASP A 75 7.31 16.65 9.54
N GLN A 76 6.64 16.94 8.43
CA GLN A 76 5.22 16.70 8.22
C GLN A 76 4.94 15.39 7.44
N VAL A 77 5.97 14.65 7.02
CA VAL A 77 5.83 13.38 6.30
C VAL A 77 6.25 12.22 7.19
N HIS A 78 5.32 11.33 7.49
CA HIS A 78 5.53 10.14 8.32
C HIS A 78 5.45 8.89 7.47
N GLY A 79 6.37 7.94 7.68
CA GLY A 79 6.34 6.63 7.04
C GLY A 79 6.18 5.53 8.09
N LEU A 80 5.24 4.61 7.85
CA LEU A 80 5.03 3.45 8.70
C LEU A 80 5.20 2.18 7.88
N ASP A 81 6.00 1.25 8.37
CA ASP A 81 6.13 -0.08 7.78
C ASP A 81 6.35 -1.12 8.87
N ILE A 82 5.88 -2.34 8.64
CA ILE A 82 6.07 -3.45 9.60
C ILE A 82 7.46 -4.07 9.48
N THR A 83 8.15 -3.82 8.37
CA THR A 83 9.40 -4.49 8.00
C THR A 83 10.58 -3.55 8.24
N MET A 84 11.40 -3.83 9.25
CA MET A 84 12.55 -3.01 9.62
C MET A 84 13.56 -2.86 8.47
N SER A 85 13.80 -3.91 7.68
CA SER A 85 14.72 -3.83 6.53
C SER A 85 14.24 -2.84 5.48
N MET A 86 12.93 -2.74 5.23
CA MET A 86 12.34 -1.71 4.35
C MET A 86 12.63 -0.31 4.89
N LEU A 87 12.39 -0.08 6.18
CA LEU A 87 12.66 1.22 6.82
C LEU A 87 14.15 1.60 6.80
N MET A 88 15.05 0.63 6.85
CA MET A 88 16.48 0.90 6.68
C MET A 88 16.82 1.39 5.27
N HIS A 89 16.13 0.91 4.24
CA HIS A 89 16.24 1.44 2.88
C HIS A 89 15.59 2.83 2.78
N ALA A 90 14.42 3.03 3.36
CA ALA A 90 13.75 4.32 3.42
C ALA A 90 14.65 5.38 4.11
N LYS A 91 15.24 5.04 5.26
CA LYS A 91 16.16 5.91 5.98
C LYS A 91 17.36 6.32 5.14
N ARG A 92 17.96 5.40 4.37
CA ARG A 92 19.06 5.74 3.47
C ARG A 92 18.61 6.64 2.33
N ARG A 93 17.41 6.47 1.79
CA ARG A 93 16.83 7.32 0.74
C ARG A 93 16.56 8.74 1.23
N LEU A 94 15.99 8.87 2.42
CA LEU A 94 15.57 10.13 3.04
C LEU A 94 16.68 10.77 3.86
N GLY A 95 17.73 9.99 4.21
CA GLY A 95 18.89 10.45 4.94
C GLY A 95 19.83 11.23 4.05
N ASP A 96 20.14 12.46 4.49
CA ASP A 96 21.33 13.22 4.12
C ASP A 96 21.34 14.02 2.82
N GLN A 97 20.21 14.61 2.44
CA GLN A 97 20.32 15.71 1.47
C GLN A 97 20.60 17.08 2.12
N ASN A 98 20.36 17.27 3.44
CA ASN A 98 20.61 18.51 4.16
C ASN A 98 20.99 18.32 5.65
N GLY A 99 21.45 17.15 6.07
CA GLY A 99 21.78 16.89 7.49
C GLY A 99 20.56 16.77 8.44
N GLN A 100 19.35 16.85 7.92
CA GLN A 100 18.10 16.63 8.65
C GLN A 100 17.52 15.28 8.20
N ALA A 101 17.94 14.19 8.84
CA ALA A 101 17.34 12.89 8.61
C ALA A 101 15.84 12.95 8.98
N ASN A 102 14.96 12.54 8.06
CA ASN A 102 13.56 12.34 8.37
C ASN A 102 13.44 11.30 9.48
N GLN A 103 13.10 11.75 10.70
CA GLN A 103 13.01 10.91 11.90
C GLN A 103 11.62 10.28 12.06
N ASN A 104 10.70 10.52 11.11
CA ASN A 104 9.30 10.10 11.21
C ASN A 104 9.03 8.72 10.60
N LEU A 105 10.05 7.85 10.56
CA LEU A 105 9.90 6.46 10.14
C LEU A 105 9.62 5.57 11.37
N VAL A 106 8.50 4.85 11.35
CA VAL A 106 8.04 4.03 12.47
C VAL A 106 7.86 2.58 12.04
N CYS A 107 8.50 1.67 12.77
CA CYS A 107 8.32 0.22 12.57
C CYS A 107 7.11 -0.27 13.39
N ALA A 108 5.96 -0.36 12.75
CA ALA A 108 4.73 -0.78 13.40
C ALA A 108 3.72 -1.39 12.42
N SER A 109 2.69 -2.03 12.98
CA SER A 109 1.59 -2.57 12.20
C SER A 109 0.63 -1.47 11.74
N ALA A 110 0.25 -1.48 10.46
CA ALA A 110 -0.80 -0.62 9.94
C ALA A 110 -2.20 -0.93 10.50
N MET A 111 -2.36 -2.09 11.12
CA MET A 111 -3.62 -2.54 11.77
C MET A 111 -3.70 -2.15 13.25
N GLU A 112 -2.65 -1.48 13.77
CA GLU A 112 -2.55 -0.96 15.14
C GLU A 112 -1.48 0.14 15.12
N MET A 113 -1.85 1.31 14.63
CA MET A 113 -0.91 2.41 14.39
C MET A 113 -0.55 3.14 15.70
N PRO A 114 0.74 3.37 16.00
CA PRO A 114 1.18 4.04 17.23
C PRO A 114 1.05 5.58 17.16
N TYR A 115 -0.05 6.04 16.64
CA TYR A 115 -0.35 7.46 16.49
C TYR A 115 -1.63 7.84 17.23
N ALA A 116 -1.70 9.08 17.68
CA ALA A 116 -2.89 9.64 18.28
C ALA A 116 -4.05 9.76 17.27
N ASN A 117 -5.26 9.85 17.78
CA ASN A 117 -6.43 10.15 16.95
C ASN A 117 -6.28 11.52 16.29
N SER A 118 -6.76 11.65 15.06
CA SER A 118 -6.82 12.92 14.33
C SER A 118 -5.46 13.64 14.22
N GLY A 119 -4.39 12.86 13.98
CA GLY A 119 -3.03 13.39 13.81
C GLY A 119 -2.69 13.79 12.38
N PHE A 120 -3.36 13.24 11.36
CA PHE A 120 -3.00 13.40 9.96
C PHE A 120 -4.11 14.03 9.12
N THR A 121 -3.72 14.84 8.14
CA THR A 121 -4.65 15.38 7.14
C THR A 121 -4.79 14.45 5.93
N GLN A 122 -3.72 13.69 5.63
CA GLN A 122 -3.73 12.74 4.53
C GLN A 122 -3.05 11.41 4.91
N VAL A 123 -3.66 10.32 4.44
CA VAL A 123 -3.10 8.96 4.52
C VAL A 123 -2.95 8.41 3.11
N PHE A 124 -1.75 7.97 2.77
CA PHE A 124 -1.46 7.25 1.53
C PHE A 124 -1.16 5.78 1.83
N CYS A 125 -1.52 4.88 0.90
CA CYS A 125 -1.11 3.48 0.92
C CYS A 125 -1.01 2.95 -0.51
N GLY A 126 0.16 2.49 -0.91
CA GLY A 126 0.42 1.96 -2.25
C GLY A 126 0.84 0.50 -2.25
N LEU A 127 0.16 -0.37 -3.03
CA LEU A 127 0.55 -1.77 -3.30
C LEU A 127 0.77 -2.63 -2.03
N ALA A 128 -0.05 -2.45 -0.99
CA ALA A 128 0.18 -3.14 0.27
C ALA A 128 -1.08 -3.68 0.94
N THR A 129 -2.27 -3.16 0.64
CA THR A 129 -3.48 -3.48 1.39
C THR A 129 -3.86 -4.96 1.29
N HIS A 130 -3.52 -5.62 0.18
CA HIS A 130 -3.76 -7.04 -0.04
C HIS A 130 -2.95 -7.97 0.90
N HIS A 131 -1.91 -7.45 1.56
CA HIS A 131 -1.15 -8.16 2.59
C HIS A 131 -1.66 -7.90 4.03
N MET A 132 -2.79 -7.21 4.20
CA MET A 132 -3.29 -6.74 5.49
C MET A 132 -4.74 -7.17 5.75
N ASP A 133 -5.16 -7.14 7.01
CA ASP A 133 -6.57 -7.08 7.36
C ASP A 133 -7.09 -5.69 6.96
N VAL A 134 -7.69 -5.62 5.78
CA VAL A 134 -8.10 -4.34 5.17
C VAL A 134 -9.11 -3.60 6.06
N LYS A 135 -9.97 -4.33 6.77
CA LYS A 135 -10.96 -3.70 7.67
C LYS A 135 -10.28 -2.97 8.82
N LYS A 136 -9.28 -3.61 9.45
CA LYS A 136 -8.52 -2.98 10.54
C LYS A 136 -7.71 -1.80 10.03
N LEU A 137 -7.05 -1.94 8.87
CA LEU A 137 -6.33 -0.85 8.22
C LEU A 137 -7.23 0.38 8.02
N ILE A 138 -8.44 0.19 7.49
CA ILE A 138 -9.38 1.29 7.22
C ILE A 138 -9.89 1.94 8.50
N LEU A 139 -10.19 1.16 9.54
CA LEU A 139 -10.59 1.69 10.85
C LEU A 139 -9.46 2.50 11.51
N GLU A 140 -8.22 2.01 11.47
CA GLU A 140 -7.06 2.74 11.98
C GLU A 140 -6.78 4.01 11.17
N SER A 141 -6.87 3.93 9.83
CA SER A 141 -6.75 5.12 8.97
C SER A 141 -7.82 6.16 9.30
N TYR A 142 -9.06 5.73 9.51
CA TYR A 142 -10.14 6.64 9.94
C TYR A 142 -9.83 7.27 11.31
N ARG A 143 -9.33 6.48 12.26
CA ARG A 143 -8.99 6.97 13.60
C ARG A 143 -7.91 8.05 13.58
N VAL A 144 -6.83 7.82 12.82
CA VAL A 144 -5.67 8.73 12.78
C VAL A 144 -5.90 9.96 11.90
N LEU A 145 -6.86 9.92 10.96
CA LEU A 145 -7.23 11.07 10.15
C LEU A 145 -7.97 12.13 10.96
N GLN A 146 -7.70 13.40 10.69
CA GLN A 146 -8.47 14.56 11.14
C GLN A 146 -9.86 14.57 10.49
N SER A 147 -10.78 15.40 10.98
CA SER A 147 -12.03 15.71 10.26
C SER A 147 -11.68 16.30 8.89
N GLU A 148 -12.40 15.87 7.85
CA GLU A 148 -12.14 16.21 6.44
C GLU A 148 -10.79 15.71 5.90
N GLY A 149 -10.06 14.92 6.69
CA GLY A 149 -8.83 14.25 6.25
C GLY A 149 -9.11 13.19 5.19
N LYS A 150 -8.13 12.94 4.32
CA LYS A 150 -8.32 12.11 3.13
C LYS A 150 -7.45 10.86 3.17
N ILE A 151 -8.02 9.76 2.71
CA ILE A 151 -7.27 8.53 2.43
C ILE A 151 -7.18 8.32 0.92
N THR A 152 -6.00 7.96 0.45
CA THR A 152 -5.75 7.61 -0.95
C THR A 152 -4.99 6.30 -1.03
N ILE A 153 -5.60 5.31 -1.68
CA ILE A 153 -5.04 3.97 -1.82
C ILE A 153 -4.94 3.64 -3.31
N ALA A 154 -3.81 3.07 -3.72
CA ALA A 154 -3.68 2.43 -5.03
C ALA A 154 -3.16 1.01 -4.85
N ASP A 155 -3.96 0.01 -5.26
CA ASP A 155 -3.63 -1.39 -5.03
C ASP A 155 -4.24 -2.32 -6.09
N VAL A 156 -3.87 -3.58 -6.04
CA VAL A 156 -4.46 -4.62 -6.87
C VAL A 156 -5.97 -4.71 -6.63
N GLY A 157 -6.73 -4.85 -7.72
CA GLY A 157 -8.17 -4.97 -7.65
C GLY A 157 -8.64 -6.41 -7.74
N GLY A 158 -9.71 -6.73 -7.01
CA GLY A 158 -10.41 -8.00 -7.13
C GLY A 158 -11.50 -7.97 -8.19
N SER A 159 -11.88 -9.14 -8.64
CA SER A 159 -13.08 -9.36 -9.47
C SER A 159 -14.19 -9.96 -8.63
N ASN A 160 -15.44 -9.63 -8.95
CA ASN A 160 -16.60 -10.25 -8.29
C ASN A 160 -16.62 -11.80 -8.45
N ILE A 161 -16.02 -12.33 -9.52
CA ILE A 161 -15.85 -13.78 -9.71
C ILE A 161 -15.00 -14.41 -8.59
N TRP A 162 -14.10 -13.64 -7.96
CA TRP A 162 -13.27 -14.10 -6.85
C TRP A 162 -14.06 -14.35 -5.56
N LYS A 163 -15.34 -13.95 -5.51
CA LYS A 163 -16.25 -14.29 -4.40
C LYS A 163 -16.60 -15.79 -4.36
N PHE A 164 -16.42 -16.49 -5.48
CA PHE A 164 -16.60 -17.93 -5.52
C PHE A 164 -15.40 -18.65 -4.90
N PRO A 165 -15.60 -19.48 -3.85
CA PRO A 165 -14.51 -20.12 -3.11
C PRO A 165 -13.54 -20.92 -3.99
N GLY A 166 -14.06 -21.63 -4.98
CA GLY A 166 -13.25 -22.42 -5.93
C GLY A 166 -12.33 -21.56 -6.79
N VAL A 167 -12.77 -20.37 -7.18
CA VAL A 167 -11.94 -19.42 -7.98
C VAL A 167 -10.79 -18.88 -7.14
N LYS A 168 -11.06 -18.44 -5.91
CA LYS A 168 -9.98 -17.99 -5.00
C LYS A 168 -8.95 -19.10 -4.76
N PHE A 169 -9.39 -20.33 -4.53
CA PHE A 169 -8.47 -21.46 -4.33
C PHE A 169 -7.59 -21.66 -5.56
N PHE A 170 -8.16 -21.64 -6.76
CA PHE A 170 -7.42 -21.82 -8.01
C PHE A 170 -6.41 -20.70 -8.23
N VAL A 171 -6.80 -19.42 -8.03
CA VAL A 171 -5.92 -18.27 -8.15
C VAL A 171 -4.76 -18.35 -7.15
N ARG A 172 -5.06 -18.69 -5.89
CA ARG A 172 -4.02 -18.90 -4.85
C ARG A 172 -3.00 -19.96 -5.26
N SER A 173 -3.48 -21.08 -5.79
CA SER A 173 -2.62 -22.19 -6.20
C SER A 173 -1.71 -21.79 -7.38
N ILE A 174 -2.26 -21.08 -8.37
CA ILE A 174 -1.48 -20.58 -9.51
C ILE A 174 -0.42 -19.59 -9.04
N LEU A 175 -0.78 -18.61 -8.21
CA LEU A 175 0.17 -17.64 -7.69
C LEU A 175 1.25 -18.30 -6.83
N PHE A 176 0.87 -19.26 -5.99
CA PHE A 176 1.84 -20.01 -5.20
C PHE A 176 2.87 -20.71 -6.06
N ILE A 177 2.41 -21.45 -7.09
CA ILE A 177 3.31 -22.15 -8.02
C ILE A 177 4.16 -21.16 -8.79
N TYR A 178 3.58 -20.07 -9.27
CA TYR A 178 4.33 -19.04 -10.00
C TYR A 178 5.45 -18.46 -9.14
N PHE A 179 5.14 -17.97 -7.93
CA PHE A 179 6.14 -17.32 -7.08
C PHE A 179 7.18 -18.29 -6.51
N ILE A 180 6.84 -19.56 -6.29
CA ILE A 180 7.84 -20.56 -5.86
C ILE A 180 8.85 -20.87 -6.97
N LEU A 181 8.43 -20.75 -8.24
CA LEU A 181 9.32 -20.98 -9.38
C LEU A 181 10.17 -19.75 -9.74
N VAL A 182 9.64 -18.55 -9.50
CA VAL A 182 10.29 -17.28 -9.93
C VAL A 182 11.07 -16.63 -8.79
N GLU A 183 10.63 -16.81 -7.56
CA GLU A 183 11.19 -16.18 -6.36
C GLU A 183 11.59 -17.23 -5.32
N ASN A 184 10.82 -17.37 -4.25
CA ASN A 184 11.07 -18.30 -3.17
C ASN A 184 9.77 -18.67 -2.43
N LYS A 185 9.91 -19.55 -1.41
CA LYS A 185 8.77 -20.05 -0.64
C LYS A 185 8.08 -18.95 0.17
N SER A 186 8.84 -18.05 0.81
CA SER A 186 8.28 -16.97 1.64
C SER A 186 7.45 -16.00 0.78
N ARG A 187 7.97 -15.62 -0.40
CA ARG A 187 7.23 -14.80 -1.37
C ARG A 187 5.97 -15.52 -1.89
N ALA A 188 6.08 -16.80 -2.24
CA ALA A 188 4.95 -17.60 -2.70
C ALA A 188 3.81 -17.65 -1.67
N TRP A 189 4.15 -17.81 -0.39
CA TRP A 189 3.16 -17.78 0.70
C TRP A 189 2.54 -16.40 0.89
N ALA A 190 3.35 -15.35 0.89
CA ALA A 190 2.86 -13.98 1.06
C ALA A 190 1.85 -13.61 -0.04
N GLU A 191 2.19 -13.84 -1.31
CA GLU A 191 1.33 -13.50 -2.46
C GLU A 191 0.08 -14.40 -2.55
N ALA A 192 0.22 -15.70 -2.31
CA ALA A 192 -0.93 -16.58 -2.31
C ALA A 192 -1.91 -16.27 -1.16
N SER A 193 -1.41 -15.92 0.02
CA SER A 193 -2.24 -15.52 1.16
C SER A 193 -2.95 -14.18 0.90
N ALA A 194 -2.29 -13.27 0.23
CA ALA A 194 -2.81 -11.95 -0.12
C ALA A 194 -4.11 -11.99 -0.95
N VAL A 195 -4.32 -13.03 -1.77
CA VAL A 195 -5.56 -13.21 -2.56
C VAL A 195 -6.82 -13.18 -1.68
N ALA A 196 -6.73 -13.60 -0.42
CA ALA A 196 -7.87 -13.57 0.50
C ALA A 196 -8.35 -12.14 0.80
N ASN A 197 -7.42 -11.19 0.82
CA ASN A 197 -7.64 -9.80 1.22
C ASN A 197 -7.87 -8.87 0.02
N VAL A 198 -7.71 -9.36 -1.22
CA VAL A 198 -7.99 -8.54 -2.41
C VAL A 198 -9.49 -8.30 -2.52
N LEU A 199 -9.89 -7.03 -2.47
CA LEU A 199 -11.28 -6.60 -2.51
C LEU A 199 -11.67 -6.13 -3.91
N SER A 200 -12.92 -6.39 -4.29
CA SER A 200 -13.53 -5.79 -5.48
C SER A 200 -13.87 -4.31 -5.23
N LYS A 201 -14.17 -3.57 -6.31
CA LYS A 201 -14.65 -2.18 -6.21
C LYS A 201 -15.85 -2.05 -5.28
N ASP A 202 -16.80 -2.99 -5.37
CA ASP A 202 -18.03 -2.95 -4.57
C ASP A 202 -17.75 -3.23 -3.09
N ASP A 203 -16.85 -4.19 -2.80
CA ASP A 203 -16.44 -4.50 -1.42
C ASP A 203 -15.70 -3.32 -0.78
N TRP A 204 -14.82 -2.65 -1.53
CA TRP A 204 -14.16 -1.42 -1.07
C TRP A 204 -15.17 -0.32 -0.75
N ASN A 205 -16.16 -0.09 -1.63
CA ASN A 205 -17.17 0.94 -1.40
C ASN A 205 -17.98 0.67 -0.14
N LEU A 206 -18.45 -0.57 0.06
CA LEU A 206 -19.17 -0.96 1.26
C LEU A 206 -18.33 -0.79 2.52
N LEU A 207 -17.09 -1.28 2.50
CA LEU A 207 -16.17 -1.17 3.64
C LEU A 207 -15.92 0.27 4.06
N LEU A 208 -15.71 1.17 3.10
CA LEU A 208 -15.46 2.58 3.39
C LEU A 208 -16.71 3.27 3.97
N ILE A 209 -17.91 2.99 3.41
CA ILE A 209 -19.17 3.50 3.95
C ILE A 209 -19.37 3.02 5.39
N ASP A 210 -19.23 1.71 5.63
CA ASP A 210 -19.41 1.11 6.95
C ASP A 210 -18.39 1.62 7.98
N SER A 211 -17.23 2.08 7.52
CA SER A 211 -16.19 2.67 8.37
C SER A 211 -16.36 4.18 8.61
N GLY A 212 -17.38 4.81 8.03
CA GLY A 212 -17.72 6.22 8.23
C GLY A 212 -17.12 7.19 7.23
N PHE A 213 -16.40 6.70 6.20
CA PHE A 213 -15.89 7.55 5.13
C PHE A 213 -17.00 8.04 4.20
N ARG A 214 -16.79 9.22 3.64
CA ARG A 214 -17.67 9.89 2.68
C ARG A 214 -16.89 10.33 1.43
N ASN A 215 -17.54 10.91 0.45
CA ASN A 215 -16.93 11.38 -0.81
C ASN A 215 -16.07 10.32 -1.49
N ILE A 216 -16.57 9.06 -1.48
CA ILE A 216 -15.83 7.88 -1.94
C ILE A 216 -15.75 7.87 -3.46
N VAL A 217 -14.53 7.81 -3.98
CA VAL A 217 -14.25 7.70 -5.42
C VAL A 217 -13.35 6.49 -5.65
N ILE A 218 -13.85 5.51 -6.40
CA ILE A 218 -13.09 4.31 -6.74
C ILE A 218 -13.02 4.16 -8.26
N ARG A 219 -11.82 4.27 -8.81
CA ARG A 219 -11.53 4.13 -10.24
C ARG A 219 -10.76 2.84 -10.50
N LYS A 220 -11.17 2.10 -11.52
CA LYS A 220 -10.35 1.06 -12.12
C LYS A 220 -9.28 1.72 -12.98
N LEU A 221 -8.04 1.31 -12.80
CA LEU A 221 -6.92 1.73 -13.63
C LEU A 221 -6.83 0.84 -14.89
N SER A 222 -5.98 1.22 -15.83
CA SER A 222 -5.76 0.39 -17.01
C SER A 222 -5.09 -0.94 -16.63
N SER A 223 -5.46 -1.99 -17.33
CA SER A 223 -4.83 -3.30 -17.24
C SER A 223 -4.45 -3.78 -18.63
N ARG A 224 -3.27 -4.35 -18.76
CA ARG A 224 -2.74 -4.88 -20.01
C ARG A 224 -3.58 -6.04 -20.54
N TYR A 225 -4.14 -6.85 -19.64
CA TYR A 225 -4.90 -8.03 -19.98
C TYR A 225 -6.31 -7.95 -19.36
N PHE A 226 -7.34 -8.25 -20.16
CA PHE A 226 -8.74 -8.16 -19.69
C PHE A 226 -9.09 -9.20 -18.62
N TRP A 227 -8.33 -10.31 -18.53
CA TRP A 227 -8.52 -11.37 -17.52
C TRP A 227 -7.77 -11.11 -16.20
N VAL A 228 -6.81 -10.16 -16.20
CA VAL A 228 -6.15 -9.73 -14.97
C VAL A 228 -6.99 -8.62 -14.36
N PRO A 229 -7.45 -8.76 -13.11
CA PRO A 229 -8.21 -7.71 -12.45
C PRO A 229 -7.42 -6.39 -12.43
N ALA A 230 -8.07 -5.32 -12.86
CA ALA A 230 -7.42 -4.01 -12.93
C ALA A 230 -7.09 -3.48 -11.54
N PRO A 231 -5.96 -2.79 -11.35
CA PRO A 231 -5.68 -2.09 -10.12
C PRO A 231 -6.75 -1.03 -9.84
N LEU A 232 -6.94 -0.71 -8.59
CA LEU A 232 -7.90 0.29 -8.13
C LEU A 232 -7.18 1.50 -7.56
N LEU A 233 -7.68 2.68 -7.89
CA LEU A 233 -7.38 3.92 -7.19
C LEU A 233 -8.60 4.30 -6.36
N ILE A 234 -8.42 4.40 -5.06
CA ILE A 234 -9.47 4.58 -4.07
C ILE A 234 -9.19 5.87 -3.32
N LYS A 235 -10.18 6.73 -3.21
CA LYS A 235 -10.13 7.97 -2.43
C LYS A 235 -11.38 8.08 -1.60
N ALA A 236 -11.22 8.54 -0.36
CA ALA A 236 -12.34 8.82 0.53
C ALA A 236 -11.95 9.90 1.54
N GLU A 237 -12.94 10.49 2.18
CA GLU A 237 -12.81 11.58 3.15
C GLU A 237 -13.51 11.22 4.46
N LYS A 238 -12.88 11.54 5.59
CA LYS A 238 -13.43 11.35 6.93
C LYS A 238 -14.50 12.38 7.26
#